data_2651bbd7f688ee47b2b648b506b673bc
#
_entry.id   2651bbd7f688ee47b2b648b506b673bc
#
_cell.length_a   1.000
_cell.length_b   1.000
_cell.length_c   1.000
_cell.angle_alpha   90.00
_cell.angle_beta   90.00
_cell.angle_gamma   90.00
#
_symmetry.space_group_name_H-M   'P 1'
#
loop_
_entity.id
_entity.type
_entity.pdbx_description
1 polymer ?
#
loop_
_entity_poly.entity_id
_entity_poly.type
_entity_poly.pdbx_seq_one_letter_code
_entity_poly.pdbx_strand_id
1 'polypeptide(L)'
;MARYRLCGGLAIMPDHDTAMLADMSARGWHLSGFSCGILYRFEEGEPHAYDYAVDFQRDFSAEAEELYRIGGWQPVALGPSWQIVRAEAGTVPLYTDDDAEEETLGASRTGLGWTALVCALASAALFALQARLSAQGNEPGSWACLALCAAFAAGFVFSFFPFVGYTRSLRAIRAEREEDPRR
;
A
#
# COMPACT_ATOMS: atom_id res chain seq x y z
N MET A 1 2.36 -26.25 7.39
CA MET A 1 0.97 -25.80 7.17
C MET A 1 0.98 -24.36 6.71
N ALA A 2 0.03 -23.90 5.85
CA ALA A 2 -0.05 -22.48 5.50
C ALA A 2 -1.21 -21.82 6.24
N ARG A 3 -1.01 -20.60 6.76
CA ARG A 3 -2.07 -19.74 7.34
C ARG A 3 -2.24 -18.49 6.50
N TYR A 4 -3.44 -17.94 6.54
CA TYR A 4 -3.78 -16.72 5.80
C TYR A 4 -4.38 -15.68 6.75
N ARG A 5 -3.99 -14.43 6.56
CA ARG A 5 -4.54 -13.27 7.28
C ARG A 5 -4.85 -12.16 6.29
N LEU A 6 -5.93 -11.45 6.53
CA LEU A 6 -6.30 -10.29 5.72
C LEU A 6 -5.26 -9.18 5.93
N CYS A 7 -4.83 -8.59 4.84
CA CYS A 7 -4.01 -7.37 4.85
C CYS A 7 -4.86 -6.20 5.34
N GLY A 8 -4.36 -5.43 6.30
CA GLY A 8 -5.02 -4.21 6.79
C GLY A 8 -4.96 -3.04 5.78
N GLY A 9 -4.21 -3.25 4.70
CA GLY A 9 -3.91 -2.25 3.67
C GLY A 9 -2.57 -1.58 3.96
N LEU A 10 -1.50 -2.13 3.39
CA LEU A 10 -0.11 -1.67 3.56
C LEU A 10 0.06 -0.15 3.40
N ALA A 11 -0.70 0.46 2.48
CA ALA A 11 -0.67 1.89 2.24
C ALA A 11 -1.56 2.72 3.20
N ILE A 12 -2.38 2.07 4.05
CA ILE A 12 -3.35 2.73 4.94
C ILE A 12 -2.88 2.66 6.38
N MET A 13 -2.38 1.51 6.80
CA MET A 13 -1.95 1.21 8.17
C MET A 13 -0.68 0.35 8.15
N PRO A 14 0.45 0.86 7.64
CA PRO A 14 1.69 0.09 7.56
C PRO A 14 2.14 -0.42 8.94
N ASP A 15 2.08 0.42 9.98
CA ASP A 15 2.49 0.08 11.34
C ASP A 15 1.65 -1.05 11.95
N HIS A 16 0.33 -1.05 11.66
CA HIS A 16 -0.55 -2.12 12.12
C HIS A 16 -0.20 -3.46 11.47
N ASP A 17 0.07 -3.43 10.17
CA ASP A 17 0.41 -4.64 9.42
C ASP A 17 1.79 -5.17 9.83
N THR A 18 2.82 -4.31 9.97
CA THR A 18 4.15 -4.71 10.41
C THR A 18 4.15 -5.27 11.84
N ALA A 19 3.43 -4.65 12.76
CA ALA A 19 3.25 -5.15 14.12
C ALA A 19 2.55 -6.53 14.13
N MET A 20 1.53 -6.73 13.30
CA MET A 20 0.86 -8.02 13.15
C MET A 20 1.80 -9.08 12.57
N LEU A 21 2.64 -8.73 11.59
CA LEU A 21 3.63 -9.65 11.02
C LEU A 21 4.69 -10.06 12.05
N ALA A 22 5.16 -9.12 12.86
CA ALA A 22 6.10 -9.38 13.96
C ALA A 22 5.50 -10.32 15.02
N ASP A 23 4.25 -10.07 15.46
CA ASP A 23 3.53 -10.94 16.39
C ASP A 23 3.32 -12.36 15.83
N MET A 24 3.01 -12.49 14.55
CA MET A 24 2.89 -13.80 13.90
C MET A 24 4.23 -14.53 13.87
N SER A 25 5.34 -13.86 13.58
CA SER A 25 6.68 -14.46 13.59
C SER A 25 7.12 -14.89 14.97
N ALA A 26 6.82 -14.09 15.99
CA ALA A 26 7.08 -14.46 17.40
C ALA A 26 6.31 -15.73 17.83
N ARG A 27 5.24 -16.08 17.13
CA ARG A 27 4.45 -17.32 17.33
C ARG A 27 4.84 -18.46 16.38
N GLY A 28 5.91 -18.31 15.61
CA GLY A 28 6.38 -19.32 14.67
C GLY A 28 5.62 -19.34 13.32
N TRP A 29 5.02 -18.22 12.93
CA TRP A 29 4.37 -18.06 11.62
C TRP A 29 5.04 -16.95 10.84
N HIS A 30 5.86 -17.31 9.86
CA HIS A 30 6.63 -16.36 9.07
C HIS A 30 5.93 -16.01 7.77
N LEU A 31 5.96 -14.74 7.40
CA LEU A 31 5.44 -14.29 6.12
C LEU A 31 6.21 -14.96 4.99
N SER A 32 5.49 -15.63 4.07
CA SER A 32 6.05 -16.28 2.87
C SER A 32 5.57 -15.64 1.56
N GLY A 33 4.67 -14.66 1.64
CA GLY A 33 4.19 -13.93 0.47
C GLY A 33 2.75 -13.45 0.58
N PHE A 34 2.21 -13.03 -0.56
CA PHE A 34 0.83 -12.59 -0.73
C PHE A 34 0.02 -13.58 -1.56
N SER A 35 -1.25 -13.72 -1.21
CA SER A 35 -2.23 -14.49 -1.98
C SER A 35 -3.40 -13.59 -2.38
N CYS A 36 -3.81 -13.67 -3.64
CA CYS A 36 -4.93 -12.88 -4.20
C CYS A 36 -4.81 -11.35 -4.01
N GLY A 37 -3.62 -10.83 -3.72
CA GLY A 37 -3.37 -9.40 -3.53
C GLY A 37 -3.91 -8.77 -2.25
N ILE A 38 -4.62 -9.54 -1.41
CA ILE A 38 -5.27 -9.06 -0.17
C ILE A 38 -5.01 -9.94 1.06
N LEU A 39 -4.36 -11.10 0.90
CA LEU A 39 -4.11 -12.04 1.99
C LEU A 39 -2.62 -12.26 2.16
N TYR A 40 -2.13 -12.06 3.37
CA TYR A 40 -0.81 -12.54 3.79
C TYR A 40 -0.81 -14.06 3.88
N ARG A 41 0.18 -14.70 3.30
CA ARG A 41 0.44 -16.12 3.44
C ARG A 41 1.59 -16.34 4.40
N PHE A 42 1.35 -17.17 5.42
CA PHE A 42 2.34 -17.54 6.43
C PHE A 42 2.69 -19.00 6.32
N GLU A 43 3.95 -19.32 6.58
CA GLU A 43 4.47 -20.67 6.73
C GLU A 43 4.94 -20.90 8.16
N GLU A 44 4.77 -22.15 8.62
CA GLU A 44 5.16 -22.56 9.96
C GLU A 44 6.68 -22.68 10.06
N GLY A 45 7.27 -22.15 11.11
CA GLY A 45 8.69 -22.19 11.42
C GLY A 45 8.93 -22.08 12.92
N GLU A 46 10.18 -21.94 13.32
CA GLU A 46 10.51 -21.72 14.74
C GLU A 46 10.09 -20.31 15.16
N PRO A 47 9.52 -20.12 16.37
CA PRO A 47 9.25 -18.80 16.91
C PRO A 47 10.48 -17.90 16.88
N HIS A 48 10.39 -16.76 16.24
CA HIS A 48 11.50 -15.82 16.12
C HIS A 48 11.01 -14.38 16.13
N ALA A 49 11.75 -13.51 16.81
CA ALA A 49 11.44 -12.09 16.85
C ALA A 49 12.08 -11.40 15.64
N TYR A 50 11.24 -11.05 14.66
CA TYR A 50 11.62 -10.25 13.50
C TYR A 50 10.96 -8.88 13.56
N ASP A 51 11.69 -7.87 13.13
CA ASP A 51 11.13 -6.58 12.75
C ASP A 51 10.74 -6.60 11.27
N TYR A 52 9.64 -5.96 10.93
CA TYR A 52 9.14 -5.83 9.57
C TYR A 52 9.02 -4.36 9.19
N ALA A 53 9.34 -4.06 7.95
CA ALA A 53 9.12 -2.74 7.36
C ALA A 53 8.48 -2.88 5.97
N VAL A 54 7.74 -1.85 5.58
CA VAL A 54 7.17 -1.72 4.24
C VAL A 54 7.90 -0.62 3.52
N ASP A 55 8.41 -0.94 2.33
CA ASP A 55 9.02 0.03 1.45
C ASP A 55 8.18 0.20 0.18
N PHE A 56 7.98 1.44 -0.26
CA PHE A 56 7.14 1.81 -1.40
C PHE A 56 7.96 2.23 -2.63
N GLN A 57 9.08 1.59 -2.88
CA GLN A 57 9.87 1.83 -4.09
C GLN A 57 9.29 1.11 -5.30
N ARG A 58 9.25 1.81 -6.45
CA ARG A 58 8.70 1.26 -7.71
C ARG A 58 9.64 0.26 -8.39
N ASP A 59 10.94 0.43 -8.21
CA ASP A 59 11.94 -0.38 -8.91
C ASP A 59 12.77 -1.15 -7.89
N PHE A 60 12.47 -2.43 -7.75
CA PHE A 60 13.33 -3.35 -7.01
C PHE A 60 14.53 -3.73 -7.88
N SER A 61 15.57 -2.91 -7.83
CA SER A 61 16.82 -3.18 -8.53
C SER A 61 17.72 -4.11 -7.71
N ALA A 62 18.67 -4.77 -8.38
CA ALA A 62 19.69 -5.57 -7.69
C ALA A 62 20.55 -4.71 -6.73
N GLU A 63 20.69 -3.42 -7.01
CA GLU A 63 21.36 -2.47 -6.13
C GLU A 63 20.57 -2.20 -4.86
N ALA A 64 19.24 -2.08 -4.96
CA ALA A 64 18.37 -1.93 -3.80
C ALA A 64 18.39 -3.19 -2.92
N GLU A 65 18.36 -4.38 -3.52
CA GLU A 65 18.49 -5.65 -2.79
C GLU A 65 19.79 -5.75 -2.01
N GLU A 66 20.89 -5.31 -2.61
CA GLU A 66 22.19 -5.29 -1.95
C GLU A 66 22.23 -4.29 -0.78
N LEU A 67 21.60 -3.13 -0.93
CA LEU A 67 21.49 -2.14 0.15
C LEU A 67 20.68 -2.70 1.34
N TYR A 68 19.58 -3.38 1.09
CA TYR A 68 18.83 -4.06 2.16
C TYR A 68 19.70 -5.09 2.86
N ARG A 69 20.40 -5.93 2.10
CA ARG A 69 21.28 -6.96 2.66
C ARG A 69 22.38 -6.38 3.54
N ILE A 70 23.00 -5.27 3.11
CA ILE A 70 24.01 -4.55 3.90
C ILE A 70 23.39 -4.00 5.20
N GLY A 71 22.18 -3.47 5.13
CA GLY A 71 21.41 -2.98 6.28
C GLY A 71 20.86 -4.08 7.21
N GLY A 72 21.06 -5.37 6.86
CA GLY A 72 20.51 -6.49 7.64
C GLY A 72 19.05 -6.81 7.33
N TRP A 73 18.48 -6.18 6.30
CA TRP A 73 17.12 -6.39 5.87
C TRP A 73 17.01 -7.44 4.75
N GLN A 74 15.97 -8.25 4.76
CA GLN A 74 15.70 -9.28 3.77
C GLN A 74 14.30 -9.08 3.17
N PRO A 75 14.15 -8.99 1.85
CA PRO A 75 12.84 -8.93 1.20
C PRO A 75 12.12 -10.28 1.37
N VAL A 76 10.86 -10.23 1.80
CA VAL A 76 10.01 -11.42 2.03
C VAL A 76 8.74 -11.42 1.19
N ALA A 77 8.29 -10.26 0.74
CA ALA A 77 7.17 -10.16 -0.19
C ALA A 77 7.35 -8.95 -1.10
N LEU A 78 7.09 -9.14 -2.39
CA LEU A 78 7.26 -8.11 -3.42
C LEU A 78 5.93 -7.86 -4.11
N GLY A 79 5.60 -6.60 -4.32
CA GLY A 79 4.47 -6.13 -5.11
C GLY A 79 4.91 -5.16 -6.20
N PRO A 80 3.97 -4.66 -7.03
CA PRO A 80 4.29 -3.80 -8.16
C PRO A 80 4.91 -2.44 -7.78
N SER A 81 4.67 -1.96 -6.56
CA SER A 81 5.13 -0.66 -6.06
C SER A 81 5.32 -0.65 -4.54
N TRP A 82 5.50 -1.81 -3.95
CA TRP A 82 5.77 -1.97 -2.53
C TRP A 82 6.52 -3.28 -2.30
N GLN A 83 7.22 -3.35 -1.19
CA GLN A 83 7.90 -4.54 -0.72
C GLN A 83 7.83 -4.61 0.80
N ILE A 84 7.77 -5.83 1.31
CA ILE A 84 7.88 -6.09 2.73
C ILE A 84 9.24 -6.70 2.97
N VAL A 85 10.01 -6.09 3.84
CA VAL A 85 11.30 -6.57 4.29
C VAL A 85 11.22 -6.97 5.75
N ARG A 86 12.08 -7.89 6.17
CA ARG A 86 12.24 -8.28 7.57
C ARG A 86 13.70 -8.21 7.97
N ALA A 87 13.95 -8.00 9.25
CA ALA A 87 15.28 -8.04 9.86
C ALA A 87 15.20 -8.67 11.25
N GLU A 88 16.35 -8.96 11.83
CA GLU A 88 16.45 -9.33 13.24
C GLU A 88 15.95 -8.18 14.12
N ALA A 89 15.28 -8.51 15.23
CA ALA A 89 14.73 -7.51 16.14
C ALA A 89 15.84 -6.56 16.66
N GLY A 90 15.58 -5.26 16.55
CA GLY A 90 16.53 -4.21 16.92
C GLY A 90 17.53 -3.83 15.83
N THR A 91 17.34 -4.30 14.60
CA THR A 91 18.07 -3.78 13.42
C THR A 91 17.74 -2.30 13.21
N VAL A 92 18.73 -1.54 12.75
CA VAL A 92 18.54 -0.11 12.42
C VAL A 92 17.35 0.03 11.46
N PRO A 93 16.40 0.95 11.72
CA PRO A 93 15.26 1.17 10.84
C PRO A 93 15.69 1.38 9.39
N LEU A 94 14.87 0.92 8.45
CA LEU A 94 15.15 1.02 7.02
C LEU A 94 15.33 2.47 6.56
N TYR A 95 14.55 3.36 7.12
CA TYR A 95 14.65 4.80 6.95
C TYR A 95 15.16 5.43 8.26
N THR A 96 16.37 5.97 8.20
CA THR A 96 16.95 6.78 9.29
C THR A 96 16.79 8.27 8.99
N ASP A 97 16.26 8.61 7.83
CA ASP A 97 16.06 9.98 7.36
C ASP A 97 14.58 10.19 7.02
N ASP A 98 13.90 10.93 7.88
CA ASP A 98 12.47 11.31 7.73
C ASP A 98 12.22 12.05 6.41
N ASP A 99 13.24 12.73 5.84
CA ASP A 99 13.15 13.44 4.57
C ASP A 99 12.98 12.48 3.38
N ALA A 100 13.71 11.36 3.36
CA ALA A 100 13.60 10.35 2.30
C ALA A 100 12.25 9.63 2.33
N GLU A 101 11.74 9.35 3.53
CA GLU A 101 10.41 8.76 3.70
C GLU A 101 9.31 9.75 3.27
N GLU A 102 9.42 11.02 3.67
CA GLU A 102 8.47 12.07 3.29
C GLU A 102 8.43 12.28 1.77
N GLU A 103 9.56 12.27 1.08
CA GLU A 103 9.65 12.41 -0.38
C GLU A 103 8.97 11.24 -1.10
N THR A 104 9.26 10.01 -0.67
CA THR A 104 8.70 8.78 -1.27
C THR A 104 7.18 8.71 -1.10
N LEU A 105 6.69 8.96 0.11
CA LEU A 105 5.26 9.01 0.40
C LEU A 105 4.57 10.16 -0.33
N GLY A 106 5.23 11.31 -0.43
CA GLY A 106 4.72 12.49 -1.13
C GLY A 106 4.52 12.25 -2.63
N ALA A 107 5.49 11.62 -3.29
CA ALA A 107 5.41 11.27 -4.70
C ALA A 107 4.26 10.27 -4.98
N SER A 108 4.17 9.23 -4.16
CA SER A 108 3.13 8.20 -4.26
C SER A 108 1.72 8.79 -4.03
N ARG A 109 1.57 9.65 -3.01
CA ARG A 109 0.33 10.37 -2.73
C ARG A 109 -0.12 11.21 -3.91
N THR A 110 0.78 11.97 -4.54
CA THR A 110 0.44 12.86 -5.66
C THR A 110 -0.07 12.06 -6.85
N GLY A 111 0.58 10.96 -7.21
CA GLY A 111 0.13 10.07 -8.29
C GLY A 111 -1.25 9.48 -8.03
N LEU A 112 -1.50 8.97 -6.82
CA LEU A 112 -2.80 8.41 -6.44
C LEU A 112 -3.90 9.47 -6.39
N GLY A 113 -3.58 10.68 -5.94
CA GLY A 113 -4.52 11.80 -5.92
C GLY A 113 -5.01 12.18 -7.32
N TRP A 114 -4.10 12.27 -8.29
CA TRP A 114 -4.44 12.50 -9.70
C TRP A 114 -5.27 11.37 -10.28
N THR A 115 -4.91 10.11 -10.03
CA THR A 115 -5.67 8.95 -10.49
C THR A 115 -7.08 8.95 -9.92
N ALA A 116 -7.23 9.21 -8.62
CA ALA A 116 -8.54 9.30 -7.99
C ALA A 116 -9.39 10.43 -8.59
N LEU A 117 -8.82 11.62 -8.83
CA LEU A 117 -9.51 12.74 -9.44
C LEU A 117 -9.99 12.41 -10.86
N VAL A 118 -9.12 11.83 -11.68
CA VAL A 118 -9.48 11.44 -13.06
C VAL A 118 -10.59 10.39 -13.05
N CYS A 119 -10.51 9.38 -12.18
CA CYS A 119 -11.54 8.36 -12.03
C CYS A 119 -12.90 8.95 -11.59
N ALA A 120 -12.88 9.89 -10.65
CA ALA A 120 -14.10 10.57 -10.19
C ALA A 120 -14.76 11.39 -11.30
N LEU A 121 -13.97 12.18 -12.04
CA LEU A 121 -14.48 12.99 -13.15
C LEU A 121 -15.01 12.13 -14.29
N ALA A 122 -14.30 11.06 -14.66
CA ALA A 122 -14.74 10.11 -15.68
C ALA A 122 -16.05 9.42 -15.27
N SER A 123 -16.16 8.99 -14.02
CA SER A 123 -17.37 8.38 -13.46
C SER A 123 -18.57 9.34 -13.53
N ALA A 124 -18.39 10.60 -13.14
CA ALA A 124 -19.43 11.61 -13.18
C ALA A 124 -19.87 11.92 -14.63
N ALA A 125 -18.93 12.03 -15.56
CA ALA A 125 -19.23 12.27 -16.97
C ALA A 125 -19.99 11.09 -17.61
N LEU A 126 -19.58 9.86 -17.34
CA LEU A 126 -20.25 8.65 -17.80
C LEU A 126 -21.65 8.50 -17.22
N PHE A 127 -21.84 8.87 -15.96
CA PHE A 127 -23.16 8.87 -15.34
C PHE A 127 -24.10 9.88 -15.97
N ALA A 128 -23.61 11.09 -16.27
CA ALA A 128 -24.39 12.10 -17.00
C ALA A 128 -24.73 11.66 -18.43
N LEU A 129 -23.81 11.01 -19.13
CA LEU A 129 -24.02 10.46 -20.45
C LEU A 129 -25.04 9.32 -20.43
N GLN A 130 -24.94 8.44 -19.46
CA GLN A 130 -25.89 7.34 -19.24
C GLN A 130 -27.32 7.88 -19.08
N ALA A 131 -27.52 8.92 -18.25
CA ALA A 131 -28.83 9.52 -18.05
C ALA A 131 -29.40 10.11 -19.34
N ARG A 132 -28.58 10.72 -20.21
CA ARG A 132 -29.00 11.22 -21.52
C ARG A 132 -29.41 10.10 -22.49
N LEU A 133 -28.60 9.04 -22.58
CA LEU A 133 -28.87 7.89 -23.44
C LEU A 133 -30.15 7.16 -23.05
N SER A 134 -30.35 6.97 -21.74
CA SER A 134 -31.57 6.39 -21.18
C SER A 134 -32.81 7.23 -21.55
N ALA A 135 -32.74 8.56 -21.42
CA ALA A 135 -33.82 9.46 -21.80
C ALA A 135 -34.15 9.44 -23.33
N GLN A 136 -33.17 9.05 -24.16
CA GLN A 136 -33.36 8.88 -25.63
C GLN A 136 -33.82 7.47 -26.01
N GLY A 137 -34.04 6.58 -25.06
CA GLY A 137 -34.43 5.18 -25.30
C GLY A 137 -33.30 4.29 -25.82
N ASN A 138 -32.04 4.74 -25.76
CA ASN A 138 -30.88 3.96 -26.18
C ASN A 138 -30.43 3.05 -25.03
N GLU A 139 -31.16 1.94 -24.81
CA GLU A 139 -30.89 0.99 -23.73
C GLU A 139 -29.48 0.36 -23.78
N PRO A 140 -28.96 -0.15 -24.92
CA PRO A 140 -27.63 -0.75 -24.98
C PRO A 140 -26.52 0.25 -24.62
N GLY A 141 -26.61 1.48 -25.12
CA GLY A 141 -25.65 2.54 -24.79
C GLY A 141 -25.68 2.95 -23.31
N SER A 142 -26.87 3.02 -22.74
CA SER A 142 -27.08 3.31 -21.33
C SER A 142 -26.41 2.24 -20.43
N TRP A 143 -26.59 0.95 -20.71
CA TRP A 143 -25.96 -0.14 -19.95
C TRP A 143 -24.43 -0.15 -20.09
N ALA A 144 -23.90 0.13 -21.29
CA ALA A 144 -22.46 0.22 -21.51
C ALA A 144 -21.83 1.36 -20.69
N CYS A 145 -22.47 2.54 -20.67
CA CYS A 145 -22.03 3.66 -19.86
C CYS A 145 -22.08 3.34 -18.35
N LEU A 146 -23.11 2.63 -17.90
CA LEU A 146 -23.23 2.22 -16.49
C LEU A 146 -22.10 1.26 -16.08
N ALA A 147 -21.77 0.29 -16.92
CA ALA A 147 -20.69 -0.64 -16.66
C ALA A 147 -19.33 0.07 -16.58
N LEU A 148 -19.05 1.01 -17.49
CA LEU A 148 -17.83 1.83 -17.46
C LEU A 148 -17.80 2.74 -16.22
N CYS A 149 -18.93 3.34 -15.86
CA CYS A 149 -19.06 4.15 -14.66
C CYS A 149 -18.69 3.33 -13.40
N ALA A 150 -19.19 2.10 -13.29
CA ALA A 150 -18.87 1.21 -12.18
C ALA A 150 -17.37 0.86 -12.14
N ALA A 151 -16.73 0.64 -13.30
CA ALA A 151 -15.30 0.37 -13.38
C ALA A 151 -14.45 1.57 -12.90
N PHE A 152 -14.79 2.79 -13.33
CA PHE A 152 -14.12 4.00 -12.88
C PHE A 152 -14.39 4.30 -11.40
N ALA A 153 -15.60 4.02 -10.91
CA ALA A 153 -15.93 4.15 -9.49
C ALA A 153 -15.09 3.18 -8.63
N ALA A 154 -14.89 1.95 -9.09
CA ALA A 154 -13.98 1.02 -8.44
C ALA A 154 -12.53 1.54 -8.46
N GLY A 155 -12.03 2.04 -9.59
CA GLY A 155 -10.71 2.67 -9.71
C GLY A 155 -10.54 3.85 -8.76
N PHE A 156 -11.57 4.68 -8.60
CA PHE A 156 -11.58 5.75 -7.61
C PHE A 156 -11.39 5.22 -6.18
N VAL A 157 -12.16 4.23 -5.79
CA VAL A 157 -12.08 3.62 -4.45
C VAL A 157 -10.66 3.09 -4.20
N PHE A 158 -10.10 2.32 -5.12
CA PHE A 158 -8.75 1.75 -5.00
C PHE A 158 -7.64 2.80 -4.95
N SER A 159 -7.83 3.98 -5.54
CA SER A 159 -6.85 5.07 -5.48
C SER A 159 -7.05 5.99 -4.29
N PHE A 160 -8.31 6.21 -3.88
CA PHE A 160 -8.65 7.14 -2.81
C PHE A 160 -8.24 6.64 -1.42
N PHE A 161 -8.43 5.36 -1.13
CA PHE A 161 -8.06 4.82 0.18
C PHE A 161 -6.56 4.91 0.47
N PRO A 162 -5.65 4.46 -0.43
CA PRO A 162 -4.22 4.66 -0.24
C PRO A 162 -3.84 6.15 -0.17
N PHE A 163 -4.45 7.02 -0.99
CA PHE A 163 -4.22 8.46 -0.92
C PHE A 163 -4.50 9.04 0.49
N VAL A 164 -5.60 8.61 1.12
CA VAL A 164 -5.92 9.01 2.51
C VAL A 164 -4.89 8.44 3.48
N GLY A 165 -4.46 7.20 3.30
CA GLY A 165 -3.43 6.56 4.11
C GLY A 165 -2.12 7.36 4.07
N TYR A 166 -1.55 7.58 2.89
CA TYR A 166 -0.33 8.38 2.73
C TYR A 166 -0.45 9.80 3.28
N THR A 167 -1.64 10.40 3.16
CA THR A 167 -1.87 11.74 3.74
C THR A 167 -1.83 11.72 5.26
N ARG A 168 -2.29 10.64 5.90
CA ARG A 168 -2.23 10.48 7.36
C ARG A 168 -0.80 10.22 7.83
N SER A 169 -0.06 9.32 7.16
CA SER A 169 1.34 9.04 7.49
C SER A 169 2.21 10.30 7.37
N LEU A 170 2.08 11.05 6.27
CA LEU A 170 2.80 12.32 6.10
C LEU A 170 2.47 13.37 7.17
N ARG A 171 1.23 13.40 7.67
CA ARG A 171 0.86 14.29 8.77
C ARG A 171 1.45 13.83 10.10
N ALA A 172 1.54 12.53 10.34
CA ALA A 172 2.16 11.98 11.53
C ALA A 172 3.65 12.31 11.59
N ILE A 173 4.39 12.06 10.50
CA ILE A 173 5.82 12.39 10.39
C ILE A 173 6.07 13.89 10.63
N ARG A 174 5.25 14.76 10.04
CA ARG A 174 5.38 16.21 10.25
C ARG A 174 5.05 16.66 11.66
N ALA A 175 4.09 16.04 12.32
CA ALA A 175 3.73 16.32 13.70
C ALA A 175 4.86 15.90 14.66
N GLU A 176 5.46 14.74 14.46
CA GLU A 176 6.62 14.28 15.23
C GLU A 176 7.83 15.20 15.07
N ARG A 177 8.08 15.72 13.85
CA ARG A 177 9.14 16.69 13.57
C ARG A 177 8.90 18.04 14.27
N GLU A 178 7.66 18.50 14.37
CA GLU A 178 7.33 19.73 15.09
C GLU A 178 7.54 19.59 16.61
N GLU A 179 7.35 18.37 17.15
CA GLU A 179 7.55 18.09 18.58
C GLU A 179 9.03 17.88 18.95
N ASP A 180 9.86 17.34 18.05
CA ASP A 180 11.31 17.16 18.25
C ASP A 180 12.16 17.74 17.10
N PRO A 181 12.42 19.06 17.09
CA PRO A 181 13.18 19.72 16.04
C PRO A 181 14.68 19.34 15.97
N ARG A 182 15.13 18.40 16.79
CA ARG A 182 16.55 17.98 16.90
C ARG A 182 16.84 16.62 16.28
N ARG A 183 15.85 15.98 15.67
CA ARG A 183 16.04 14.74 14.90
C ARG A 183 16.41 15.01 13.47
#